data_1505e6404c540c17f3cdaf65db36828c
#
_entry.id   1505e6404c540c17f3cdaf65db36828c
#
_cell.length_a   1.000
_cell.length_b   1.000
_cell.length_c   1.000
_cell.angle_alpha   90.00
_cell.angle_beta   90.00
_cell.angle_gamma   90.00
#
_symmetry.space_group_name_H-M   'P 1'
#
loop_
_entity.id
_entity.type
_entity.pdbx_description
1 polymer ?
#
loop_
_entity_poly.entity_id
_entity_poly.type
_entity_poly.pdbx_seq_one_letter_code
_entity_poly.pdbx_strand_id
1 'polypeptide(L)'
;YSLDILGDWLYEQGNPFAQVQQLEVFEKLKAAVNEGYFEELIRKYLLENPHGCVLTLVPKKGLAAQREKELEEKLEAYRSSLSEQELNAMVEKTKALEAYQEAEEDQEALECIPMLKRSDIKKEAAKFVNEELSVDDSLFLYHDVCTNGIGYVDLMFKTDSIAPEQIPYLGLLKSVLGYVDTKDYTYGELFNEINANTGGINCGVEVFDRADSTEEFQAMFSVRGKALYTKMDFLFKMIQEILNTSRLEDTKRLYEIVASVKSRAQVNLTGAGHSTAVLRAAAYSSPMAAFQDEMAGIGYYQFIEKLEKDFDQRKDETVEELRKLMKEILRPENFMISYTGERESLETVQKLAGAVKAGLGTEPVEKSEEKLTCTKKNEGFKTSGQVQYVAQTGNFKKKGLEYTGALEILKVILSYDYLWINLRVKGGAYGCMSGFKRNGESYLVSYRDPHLKRTLDVYKGIPDYIRNFQADERDMTKYVIGTISGKDVPKTPQMKGAVSKTAYFCGVTEEMIQKERDQILNASVEDIRALAEIIEAVLAADQICVVGSESKVSEASDILMEVKSLVNC
;
A
#
# COMPACT_ATOMS: atom_id res chain seq x y z
N TYR A 1 4.65 -1.87 -23.14
CA TYR A 1 4.36 -2.35 -24.52
C TYR A 1 5.06 -3.67 -24.84
N SER A 2 6.39 -3.83 -24.57
CA SER A 2 7.09 -5.07 -24.93
C SER A 2 6.53 -6.32 -24.23
N LEU A 3 6.16 -6.21 -22.95
CA LEU A 3 5.55 -7.31 -22.20
C LEU A 3 4.13 -7.60 -22.71
N ASP A 4 3.36 -6.56 -23.04
CA ASP A 4 2.00 -6.71 -23.57
C ASP A 4 2.03 -7.42 -24.93
N ILE A 5 2.94 -7.01 -25.81
CA ILE A 5 3.16 -7.64 -27.12
C ILE A 5 3.58 -9.11 -26.97
N LEU A 6 4.54 -9.39 -26.07
CA LEU A 6 5.01 -10.75 -25.83
C LEU A 6 3.93 -11.65 -25.23
N GLY A 7 3.08 -11.11 -24.35
CA GLY A 7 2.02 -11.86 -23.69
C GLY A 7 1.06 -12.52 -24.66
N ASP A 8 0.70 -11.83 -25.74
CA ASP A 8 -0.17 -12.37 -26.79
C ASP A 8 0.62 -13.19 -27.82
N TRP A 9 1.77 -12.67 -28.28
CA TRP A 9 2.54 -13.30 -29.35
C TRP A 9 3.10 -14.67 -28.99
N LEU A 10 3.37 -14.95 -27.72
CA LEU A 10 3.79 -16.28 -27.26
C LEU A 10 2.73 -17.36 -27.44
N TYR A 11 1.46 -17.01 -27.44
CA TYR A 11 0.35 -17.95 -27.50
C TYR A 11 -0.42 -17.92 -28.82
N GLU A 12 -0.29 -16.85 -29.59
CA GLU A 12 -1.00 -16.65 -30.86
C GLU A 12 -0.04 -16.22 -31.96
N GLN A 13 0.02 -17.00 -33.04
CA GLN A 13 0.88 -16.68 -34.20
C GLN A 13 0.31 -15.58 -35.11
N GLY A 14 -0.63 -14.79 -34.59
CA GLY A 14 -1.29 -13.71 -35.29
C GLY A 14 -0.46 -12.42 -35.35
N ASN A 15 -1.14 -11.28 -35.28
CA ASN A 15 -0.50 -9.97 -35.27
C ASN A 15 0.12 -9.66 -33.90
N PRO A 16 1.45 -9.62 -33.76
CA PRO A 16 2.11 -9.31 -32.48
C PRO A 16 1.81 -7.89 -31.98
N PHE A 17 1.33 -7.00 -32.85
CA PHE A 17 1.03 -5.61 -32.51
C PHE A 17 -0.45 -5.36 -32.20
N ALA A 18 -1.30 -6.39 -32.14
CA ALA A 18 -2.74 -6.27 -31.89
C ALA A 18 -3.03 -5.44 -30.63
N GLN A 19 -2.24 -5.63 -29.55
CA GLN A 19 -2.39 -4.88 -28.29
C GLN A 19 -2.09 -3.39 -28.39
N VAL A 20 -1.34 -2.95 -29.38
CA VAL A 20 -0.99 -1.52 -29.57
C VAL A 20 -1.74 -0.88 -30.74
N GLN A 21 -2.40 -1.68 -31.58
CA GLN A 21 -3.18 -1.24 -32.74
C GLN A 21 -4.68 -1.18 -32.44
N GLN A 22 -5.07 -0.50 -31.35
CA GLN A 22 -6.46 -0.50 -30.88
C GLN A 22 -7.34 0.58 -31.49
N LEU A 23 -6.79 1.64 -32.09
CA LEU A 23 -7.57 2.78 -32.60
C LEU A 23 -8.64 2.35 -33.62
N GLU A 24 -8.27 1.49 -34.57
CA GLU A 24 -9.24 0.97 -35.56
C GLU A 24 -10.38 0.14 -34.92
N VAL A 25 -10.04 -0.59 -33.84
CA VAL A 25 -11.05 -1.35 -33.08
C VAL A 25 -12.02 -0.42 -32.40
N PHE A 26 -11.53 0.66 -31.78
CA PHE A 26 -12.40 1.66 -31.15
C PHE A 26 -13.31 2.36 -32.15
N GLU A 27 -12.83 2.71 -33.34
CA GLU A 27 -13.68 3.30 -34.38
C GLU A 27 -14.77 2.32 -34.86
N LYS A 28 -14.45 1.05 -35.04
CA LYS A 28 -15.44 0.01 -35.36
C LYS A 28 -16.45 -0.16 -34.23
N LEU A 29 -16.02 -0.18 -32.98
CA LEU A 29 -16.91 -0.30 -31.83
C LEU A 29 -17.84 0.92 -31.70
N LYS A 30 -17.33 2.14 -31.90
CA LYS A 30 -18.16 3.36 -31.91
C LYS A 30 -19.27 3.29 -32.96
N ALA A 31 -18.97 2.83 -34.17
CA ALA A 31 -19.97 2.64 -35.21
C ALA A 31 -21.01 1.57 -34.81
N ALA A 32 -20.58 0.47 -34.21
CA ALA A 32 -21.42 -0.65 -33.83
C ALA A 32 -22.33 -0.40 -32.62
N VAL A 33 -22.10 0.65 -31.81
CA VAL A 33 -22.93 1.00 -30.64
C VAL A 33 -24.42 1.10 -31.00
N ASN A 34 -24.72 1.77 -32.11
CA ASN A 34 -26.11 2.00 -32.54
C ASN A 34 -26.70 0.83 -33.34
N GLU A 35 -25.97 -0.22 -33.58
CA GLU A 35 -26.38 -1.41 -34.34
C GLU A 35 -26.75 -2.60 -33.40
N GLY A 36 -26.78 -2.39 -32.09
CA GLY A 36 -27.11 -3.43 -31.12
C GLY A 36 -25.99 -4.48 -30.91
N TYR A 37 -24.76 -4.16 -31.29
CA TYR A 37 -23.62 -5.08 -31.20
C TYR A 37 -23.35 -5.56 -29.77
N PHE A 38 -23.41 -4.66 -28.78
CA PHE A 38 -23.16 -5.02 -27.38
C PHE A 38 -24.29 -5.87 -26.79
N GLU A 39 -25.53 -5.57 -27.15
CA GLU A 39 -26.70 -6.39 -26.76
C GLU A 39 -26.61 -7.80 -27.35
N GLU A 40 -26.13 -7.93 -28.58
CA GLU A 40 -25.90 -9.25 -29.21
C GLU A 40 -24.78 -10.02 -28.51
N LEU A 41 -23.68 -9.35 -28.10
CA LEU A 41 -22.63 -9.98 -27.31
C LEU A 41 -23.16 -10.49 -25.96
N ILE A 42 -23.98 -9.68 -25.26
CA ILE A 42 -24.62 -10.07 -24.01
C ILE A 42 -25.50 -11.31 -24.23
N ARG A 43 -26.34 -11.28 -25.25
CA ARG A 43 -27.21 -12.41 -25.59
C ARG A 43 -26.39 -13.66 -25.83
N LYS A 44 -25.43 -13.61 -26.77
CA LYS A 44 -24.64 -14.77 -27.20
C LYS A 44 -23.75 -15.35 -26.12
N TYR A 45 -23.03 -14.49 -25.38
CA TYR A 45 -21.99 -14.96 -24.46
C TYR A 45 -22.42 -15.07 -23.01
N LEU A 46 -23.51 -14.41 -22.61
CA LEU A 46 -24.01 -14.46 -21.23
C LEU A 46 -25.35 -15.17 -21.11
N LEU A 47 -26.37 -14.79 -21.91
CA LEU A 47 -27.73 -15.31 -21.74
C LEU A 47 -27.92 -16.69 -22.40
N GLU A 48 -27.38 -16.90 -23.58
CA GLU A 48 -27.50 -18.14 -24.36
C GLU A 48 -26.26 -19.07 -24.20
N ASN A 49 -25.35 -18.74 -23.28
CA ASN A 49 -24.15 -19.52 -23.04
C ASN A 49 -24.51 -20.88 -22.39
N PRO A 50 -24.24 -22.04 -23.07
CA PRO A 50 -24.55 -23.36 -22.51
C PRO A 50 -23.56 -23.78 -21.40
N HIS A 51 -22.42 -23.09 -21.23
CA HIS A 51 -21.42 -23.36 -20.20
C HIS A 51 -21.67 -22.59 -18.90
N GLY A 52 -22.93 -22.58 -18.44
CA GLY A 52 -23.28 -22.00 -17.15
C GLY A 52 -23.09 -23.00 -16.00
N CYS A 53 -22.52 -22.56 -14.90
CA CYS A 53 -22.45 -23.33 -13.66
C CYS A 53 -22.86 -22.42 -12.48
N VAL A 54 -23.75 -22.91 -11.65
CA VAL A 54 -24.10 -22.27 -10.37
C VAL A 54 -23.49 -23.11 -9.25
N LEU A 55 -22.50 -22.55 -8.57
CA LEU A 55 -21.87 -23.17 -7.41
C LEU A 55 -22.32 -22.45 -6.12
N THR A 56 -23.00 -23.16 -5.24
CA THR A 56 -23.39 -22.65 -3.92
C THR A 56 -22.40 -23.12 -2.87
N LEU A 57 -21.64 -22.19 -2.29
CA LEU A 57 -20.76 -22.45 -1.14
C LEU A 57 -21.54 -22.23 0.15
N VAL A 58 -21.76 -23.32 0.89
CA VAL A 58 -22.44 -23.27 2.19
C VAL A 58 -21.39 -23.26 3.30
N PRO A 59 -21.35 -22.25 4.16
CA PRO A 59 -20.38 -22.20 5.28
C PRO A 59 -20.70 -23.33 6.26
N LYS A 60 -19.63 -24.06 6.67
CA LYS A 60 -19.73 -25.11 7.71
C LYS A 60 -18.80 -24.76 8.86
N LYS A 61 -19.38 -24.44 10.01
CA LYS A 61 -18.63 -24.13 11.22
C LYS A 61 -17.79 -25.35 11.65
N GLY A 62 -16.51 -25.15 12.00
CA GLY A 62 -15.60 -26.21 12.43
C GLY A 62 -14.99 -27.07 11.31
N LEU A 63 -15.25 -26.77 10.03
CA LEU A 63 -14.70 -27.56 8.92
C LEU A 63 -13.17 -27.56 8.87
N ALA A 64 -12.54 -26.44 9.21
CA ALA A 64 -11.07 -26.34 9.27
C ALA A 64 -10.49 -27.28 10.34
N ALA A 65 -11.02 -27.22 11.56
CA ALA A 65 -10.60 -28.09 12.65
C ALA A 65 -10.85 -29.58 12.35
N GLN A 66 -11.97 -29.90 11.68
CA GLN A 66 -12.25 -31.25 11.23
C GLN A 66 -11.18 -31.75 10.24
N ARG A 67 -10.83 -30.93 9.24
CA ARG A 67 -9.81 -31.29 8.24
C ARG A 67 -8.41 -31.41 8.83
N GLU A 68 -8.07 -30.55 9.79
CA GLU A 68 -6.80 -30.63 10.52
C GLU A 68 -6.69 -31.95 11.29
N LYS A 69 -7.74 -32.33 12.02
CA LYS A 69 -7.81 -33.60 12.74
C LYS A 69 -7.73 -34.81 11.78
N GLU A 70 -8.46 -34.78 10.68
CA GLU A 70 -8.41 -35.85 9.65
C GLU A 70 -7.00 -35.99 9.06
N LEU A 71 -6.30 -34.88 8.85
CA LEU A 71 -4.91 -34.87 8.37
C LEU A 71 -3.96 -35.45 9.43
N GLU A 72 -4.10 -35.05 10.68
CA GLU A 72 -3.30 -35.51 11.81
C GLU A 72 -3.46 -37.02 12.01
N GLU A 73 -4.70 -37.52 12.02
CA GLU A 73 -5.01 -38.95 12.07
C GLU A 73 -4.39 -39.73 10.90
N LYS A 74 -4.46 -39.17 9.69
CA LYS A 74 -3.86 -39.76 8.49
C LYS A 74 -2.33 -39.81 8.57
N LEU A 75 -1.70 -38.75 9.05
CA LEU A 75 -0.25 -38.70 9.21
C LEU A 75 0.24 -39.66 10.29
N GLU A 76 -0.48 -39.76 11.42
CA GLU A 76 -0.15 -40.70 12.48
C GLU A 76 -0.35 -42.17 12.06
N ALA A 77 -1.41 -42.46 11.32
CA ALA A 77 -1.61 -43.79 10.73
C ALA A 77 -0.48 -44.13 9.75
N TYR A 78 -0.07 -43.16 8.93
CA TYR A 78 1.05 -43.35 8.01
C TYR A 78 2.36 -43.58 8.76
N ARG A 79 2.67 -42.75 9.77
CA ARG A 79 3.84 -42.90 10.62
C ARG A 79 3.88 -44.28 11.28
N SER A 80 2.74 -44.74 11.82
CA SER A 80 2.62 -46.03 12.49
C SER A 80 2.74 -47.21 11.54
N SER A 81 2.53 -47.02 10.24
CA SER A 81 2.71 -48.06 9.20
C SER A 81 4.16 -48.20 8.72
N LEU A 82 5.02 -47.23 9.02
CA LEU A 82 6.41 -47.25 8.61
C LEU A 82 7.25 -48.13 9.56
N SER A 83 8.14 -48.93 8.98
CA SER A 83 9.21 -49.58 9.72
C SER A 83 10.24 -48.58 10.21
N GLU A 84 11.02 -48.95 11.20
CA GLU A 84 12.13 -48.10 11.70
C GLU A 84 13.16 -47.77 10.61
N GLN A 85 13.39 -48.70 9.68
CA GLN A 85 14.26 -48.47 8.52
C GLN A 85 13.69 -47.43 7.56
N GLU A 86 12.42 -47.47 7.27
CA GLU A 86 11.76 -46.49 6.39
C GLU A 86 11.71 -45.10 7.04
N LEU A 87 11.42 -45.03 8.34
CA LEU A 87 11.46 -43.78 9.08
C LEU A 87 12.86 -43.15 9.07
N ASN A 88 13.89 -43.96 9.34
CA ASN A 88 15.29 -43.48 9.28
C ASN A 88 15.69 -43.06 7.87
N ALA A 89 15.25 -43.77 6.83
CA ALA A 89 15.49 -43.36 5.46
C ALA A 89 14.82 -42.02 5.10
N MET A 90 13.62 -41.77 5.59
CA MET A 90 12.95 -40.46 5.44
C MET A 90 13.72 -39.34 6.15
N VAL A 91 14.19 -39.58 7.37
CA VAL A 91 15.00 -38.62 8.13
C VAL A 91 16.30 -38.30 7.38
N GLU A 92 17.03 -39.30 6.89
CA GLU A 92 18.25 -39.08 6.13
C GLU A 92 17.99 -38.36 4.79
N LYS A 93 16.90 -38.67 4.11
CA LYS A 93 16.50 -37.96 2.90
C LYS A 93 16.18 -36.48 3.19
N THR A 94 15.52 -36.19 4.31
CA THR A 94 15.21 -34.80 4.72
C THR A 94 16.50 -34.04 5.06
N LYS A 95 17.42 -34.64 5.82
CA LYS A 95 18.73 -34.07 6.10
C LYS A 95 19.56 -33.82 4.82
N ALA A 96 19.52 -34.75 3.88
CA ALA A 96 20.18 -34.59 2.59
C ALA A 96 19.60 -33.43 1.77
N LEU A 97 18.24 -33.25 1.82
CA LEU A 97 17.58 -32.12 1.19
C LEU A 97 17.97 -30.78 1.86
N GLU A 98 18.00 -30.75 3.19
CA GLU A 98 18.45 -29.57 3.94
C GLU A 98 19.90 -29.21 3.61
N ALA A 99 20.79 -30.20 3.60
CA ALA A 99 22.19 -30.02 3.21
C ALA A 99 22.34 -29.52 1.76
N TYR A 100 21.51 -30.05 0.83
CA TYR A 100 21.50 -29.57 -0.56
C TYR A 100 21.02 -28.12 -0.68
N GLN A 101 20.02 -27.71 0.12
CA GLN A 101 19.49 -26.34 0.13
C GLN A 101 20.47 -25.33 0.76
N GLU A 102 21.38 -25.82 1.61
CA GLU A 102 22.41 -24.99 2.29
C GLU A 102 23.77 -25.04 1.59
N ALA A 103 23.93 -25.93 0.62
CA ALA A 103 25.19 -26.05 -0.12
C ALA A 103 25.47 -24.77 -0.93
N GLU A 104 26.72 -24.34 -0.91
CA GLU A 104 27.18 -23.29 -1.81
C GLU A 104 27.15 -23.78 -3.26
N GLU A 105 26.74 -22.90 -4.17
CA GLU A 105 26.72 -23.19 -5.59
C GLU A 105 28.15 -23.35 -6.14
N ASP A 106 28.30 -24.15 -7.18
CA ASP A 106 29.59 -24.35 -7.85
C ASP A 106 30.10 -23.02 -8.42
N GLN A 107 31.29 -22.62 -8.00
CA GLN A 107 31.92 -21.35 -8.38
C GLN A 107 32.08 -21.24 -9.91
N GLU A 108 32.46 -22.32 -10.61
CA GLU A 108 32.61 -22.33 -12.07
C GLU A 108 31.25 -22.09 -12.77
N ALA A 109 30.16 -22.66 -12.21
CA ALA A 109 28.82 -22.44 -12.73
C ALA A 109 28.34 -20.98 -12.50
N LEU A 110 28.65 -20.42 -11.34
CA LEU A 110 28.34 -19.00 -11.02
C LEU A 110 29.11 -18.03 -11.94
N GLU A 111 30.35 -18.33 -12.29
CA GLU A 111 31.18 -17.50 -13.18
C GLU A 111 30.67 -17.48 -14.63
N CYS A 112 29.89 -18.48 -15.06
CA CYS A 112 29.23 -18.49 -16.37
C CYS A 112 28.12 -17.45 -16.49
N ILE A 113 27.55 -16.95 -15.39
CA ILE A 113 26.48 -15.96 -15.40
C ILE A 113 27.09 -14.58 -15.61
N PRO A 114 26.73 -13.83 -16.70
CA PRO A 114 27.24 -12.51 -16.92
C PRO A 114 26.76 -11.55 -15.81
N MET A 115 27.68 -10.79 -15.24
CA MET A 115 27.37 -9.81 -14.20
C MET A 115 27.76 -8.40 -14.62
N LEU A 116 26.90 -7.45 -14.24
CA LEU A 116 27.26 -6.03 -14.28
C LEU A 116 28.31 -5.74 -13.21
N LYS A 117 29.15 -4.75 -13.48
CA LYS A 117 30.08 -4.18 -12.50
C LYS A 117 29.45 -2.96 -11.84
N ARG A 118 29.87 -2.61 -10.64
CA ARG A 118 29.42 -1.36 -9.98
C ARG A 118 29.74 -0.12 -10.84
N SER A 119 30.81 -0.16 -11.66
CA SER A 119 31.17 0.90 -12.61
C SER A 119 30.17 1.10 -13.74
N ASP A 120 29.33 0.10 -14.05
CA ASP A 120 28.33 0.17 -15.11
C ASP A 120 27.06 0.88 -14.65
N ILE A 121 26.94 1.11 -13.34
CA ILE A 121 25.77 1.76 -12.72
C ILE A 121 25.95 3.28 -12.77
N LYS A 122 24.90 3.98 -13.16
CA LYS A 122 24.88 5.44 -13.13
C LYS A 122 25.09 5.96 -11.71
N LYS A 123 26.04 6.89 -11.55
CA LYS A 123 26.42 7.43 -10.23
C LYS A 123 25.40 8.45 -9.71
N GLU A 124 24.80 9.24 -10.61
CA GLU A 124 23.89 10.31 -10.27
C GLU A 124 22.49 9.75 -9.95
N ALA A 125 21.91 10.23 -8.86
CA ALA A 125 20.52 10.02 -8.53
C ALA A 125 19.59 10.77 -9.50
N ALA A 126 18.36 10.28 -9.67
CA ALA A 126 17.36 10.98 -10.46
C ALA A 126 16.93 12.27 -9.74
N LYS A 127 16.88 13.38 -10.48
CA LYS A 127 16.43 14.68 -9.95
C LYS A 127 14.91 14.73 -9.79
N PHE A 128 14.46 15.57 -8.85
CA PHE A 128 13.06 15.94 -8.73
C PHE A 128 12.66 17.02 -9.73
N VAL A 129 11.41 17.01 -10.13
CA VAL A 129 10.85 17.99 -11.09
C VAL A 129 9.87 18.91 -10.36
N ASN A 130 10.34 19.63 -9.34
CA ASN A 130 9.54 20.57 -8.56
C ASN A 130 9.85 22.00 -8.96
N GLU A 131 8.82 22.80 -9.29
CA GLU A 131 8.87 24.24 -9.40
C GLU A 131 7.78 24.82 -8.49
N GLU A 132 8.18 25.61 -7.50
CA GLU A 132 7.25 26.27 -6.59
C GLU A 132 6.71 27.54 -7.22
N LEU A 133 5.41 27.56 -7.41
CA LEU A 133 4.66 28.71 -7.90
C LEU A 133 3.57 29.08 -6.86
N SER A 134 2.86 30.16 -7.10
CA SER A 134 1.75 30.58 -6.26
C SER A 134 0.51 30.87 -7.10
N VAL A 135 -0.65 30.54 -6.55
CA VAL A 135 -1.96 30.95 -7.06
C VAL A 135 -2.76 31.53 -5.90
N ASP A 136 -3.00 32.84 -5.93
CA ASP A 136 -3.71 33.57 -4.87
C ASP A 136 -3.19 33.21 -3.46
N ASP A 137 -1.87 33.31 -3.25
CA ASP A 137 -1.15 32.94 -2.02
C ASP A 137 -1.18 31.46 -1.62
N SER A 138 -1.73 30.57 -2.43
CA SER A 138 -1.62 29.13 -2.21
C SER A 138 -0.42 28.54 -2.95
N LEU A 139 0.24 27.55 -2.32
CA LEU A 139 1.30 26.78 -2.95
C LEU A 139 0.76 26.08 -4.20
N PHE A 140 1.41 26.32 -5.32
CA PHE A 140 1.21 25.61 -6.56
C PHE A 140 2.51 24.88 -6.93
N LEU A 141 2.57 23.59 -6.69
CA LEU A 141 3.73 22.76 -6.97
C LEU A 141 3.62 22.22 -8.41
N TYR A 142 4.41 22.79 -9.29
CA TYR A 142 4.42 22.42 -10.70
C TYR A 142 5.50 21.40 -11.03
N HIS A 143 5.15 20.44 -11.87
CA HIS A 143 6.07 19.40 -12.36
C HIS A 143 6.08 19.44 -13.89
N ASP A 144 7.10 20.06 -14.47
CA ASP A 144 7.29 20.17 -15.92
C ASP A 144 7.75 18.83 -16.50
N VAL A 145 6.81 18.09 -17.04
CA VAL A 145 7.05 16.76 -17.62
C VAL A 145 6.24 16.63 -18.89
N CYS A 146 6.85 16.10 -19.97
CA CYS A 146 6.13 15.76 -21.18
C CYS A 146 5.10 14.66 -20.89
N THR A 147 3.81 14.99 -21.00
CA THR A 147 2.67 14.13 -20.68
C THR A 147 1.82 13.79 -21.90
N ASN A 148 2.23 14.24 -23.09
CA ASN A 148 1.50 14.07 -24.35
C ASN A 148 0.05 14.59 -24.28
N GLY A 149 -0.14 15.80 -23.74
CA GLY A 149 -1.42 16.48 -23.70
C GLY A 149 -2.36 16.04 -22.56
N ILE A 150 -1.87 15.29 -21.58
CA ILE A 150 -2.64 14.89 -20.37
C ILE A 150 -2.15 15.70 -19.17
N GLY A 151 -3.05 16.42 -18.52
CA GLY A 151 -2.76 17.07 -17.25
C GLY A 151 -3.17 16.20 -16.06
N TYR A 152 -2.31 16.10 -15.05
CA TYR A 152 -2.57 15.42 -13.79
C TYR A 152 -2.63 16.46 -12.68
N VAL A 153 -3.81 16.60 -12.07
CA VAL A 153 -4.11 17.59 -11.03
C VAL A 153 -4.32 16.88 -9.71
N ASP A 154 -3.78 17.45 -8.65
CA ASP A 154 -4.01 17.04 -7.29
C ASP A 154 -4.30 18.30 -6.45
N LEU A 155 -5.57 18.50 -6.08
CA LEU A 155 -5.99 19.57 -5.18
C LEU A 155 -5.94 19.03 -3.76
N MET A 156 -5.13 19.63 -2.92
CA MET A 156 -4.84 19.16 -1.57
C MET A 156 -5.29 20.17 -0.53
N PHE A 157 -5.82 19.67 0.58
CA PHE A 157 -6.31 20.45 1.69
C PHE A 157 -5.70 19.92 3.00
N LYS A 158 -5.02 20.75 3.75
CA LYS A 158 -4.48 20.39 5.07
C LYS A 158 -5.59 19.95 6.02
N THR A 159 -5.30 18.93 6.82
CA THR A 159 -6.24 18.38 7.81
C THR A 159 -5.77 18.59 9.25
N ASP A 160 -4.85 19.52 9.49
CA ASP A 160 -4.20 19.74 10.79
C ASP A 160 -5.16 20.26 11.87
N SER A 161 -6.35 20.73 11.46
CA SER A 161 -7.34 21.32 12.35
C SER A 161 -8.41 20.35 12.87
N ILE A 162 -8.43 19.10 12.36
CA ILE A 162 -9.46 18.13 12.75
C ILE A 162 -9.12 17.47 14.09
N ALA A 163 -10.15 17.14 14.87
CA ALA A 163 -9.98 16.39 16.11
C ALA A 163 -9.71 14.89 15.83
N PRO A 164 -9.02 14.17 16.75
CA PRO A 164 -8.77 12.74 16.59
C PRO A 164 -10.03 11.90 16.32
N GLU A 165 -11.16 12.25 16.93
CA GLU A 165 -12.44 11.56 16.76
C GLU A 165 -13.03 11.72 15.35
N GLN A 166 -12.59 12.75 14.61
CA GLN A 166 -13.02 13.03 13.25
C GLN A 166 -12.22 12.26 12.19
N ILE A 167 -11.07 11.67 12.55
CA ILE A 167 -10.20 10.96 11.60
C ILE A 167 -10.94 9.79 10.90
N PRO A 168 -11.73 8.95 11.59
CA PRO A 168 -12.50 7.91 10.93
C PRO A 168 -13.58 8.48 9.97
N TYR A 169 -14.18 9.63 10.32
CA TYR A 169 -15.12 10.31 9.42
C TYR A 169 -14.41 10.89 8.18
N LEU A 170 -13.15 11.33 8.30
CA LEU A 170 -12.33 11.70 7.14
C LEU A 170 -12.11 10.49 6.22
N GLY A 171 -11.87 9.30 6.80
CA GLY A 171 -11.82 8.03 6.09
C GLY A 171 -13.13 7.68 5.36
N LEU A 172 -14.28 8.05 5.94
CA LEU A 172 -15.59 7.90 5.31
C LEU A 172 -15.83 8.95 4.22
N LEU A 173 -15.51 10.23 4.49
CA LEU A 173 -15.72 11.36 3.56
C LEU A 173 -15.08 11.11 2.19
N LYS A 174 -13.83 10.61 2.15
CA LYS A 174 -13.15 10.25 0.89
C LYS A 174 -13.89 9.18 0.07
N SER A 175 -14.75 8.38 0.74
CA SER A 175 -15.51 7.30 0.11
C SER A 175 -16.93 7.74 -0.26
N VAL A 176 -17.41 8.86 0.26
CA VAL A 176 -18.73 9.43 0.00
C VAL A 176 -18.69 10.43 -1.16
N LEU A 177 -17.69 11.32 -1.17
CA LEU A 177 -17.57 12.34 -2.22
C LEU A 177 -17.31 11.69 -3.59
N GLY A 178 -18.15 12.11 -4.57
CA GLY A 178 -18.17 11.53 -5.91
C GLY A 178 -19.07 10.28 -6.06
N TYR A 179 -19.69 9.79 -4.96
CA TYR A 179 -20.56 8.62 -4.95
C TYR A 179 -21.98 8.91 -4.42
N VAL A 180 -22.29 10.16 -4.17
CA VAL A 180 -23.62 10.67 -3.82
C VAL A 180 -24.09 11.62 -4.90
N ASP A 181 -25.41 11.89 -4.96
CA ASP A 181 -25.97 12.89 -5.85
C ASP A 181 -25.38 14.27 -5.56
N THR A 182 -25.30 15.10 -6.58
CA THR A 182 -24.95 16.50 -6.49
C THR A 182 -26.15 17.37 -6.84
N LYS A 183 -25.94 18.67 -6.96
CA LYS A 183 -27.02 19.58 -7.36
C LYS A 183 -27.53 19.27 -8.76
N ASP A 184 -26.62 19.05 -9.71
CA ASP A 184 -26.92 18.98 -11.13
C ASP A 184 -26.90 17.54 -11.68
N TYR A 185 -26.42 16.56 -10.93
CA TYR A 185 -26.26 15.16 -11.37
C TYR A 185 -26.69 14.17 -10.30
N THR A 186 -27.36 13.10 -10.69
CA THR A 186 -27.38 11.88 -9.88
C THR A 186 -25.98 11.26 -9.84
N TYR A 187 -25.67 10.45 -8.83
CA TYR A 187 -24.35 9.80 -8.73
C TYR A 187 -24.02 8.94 -9.95
N GLY A 188 -25.02 8.32 -10.58
CA GLY A 188 -24.85 7.53 -11.80
C GLY A 188 -24.50 8.41 -13.01
N GLU A 189 -25.21 9.53 -13.19
CA GLU A 189 -24.92 10.51 -14.25
C GLU A 189 -23.54 11.15 -14.03
N LEU A 190 -23.23 11.54 -12.80
CA LEU A 190 -21.92 12.09 -12.42
C LEU A 190 -20.78 11.14 -12.79
N PHE A 191 -20.93 9.86 -12.44
CA PHE A 191 -19.95 8.82 -12.77
C PHE A 191 -19.76 8.68 -14.29
N ASN A 192 -20.86 8.64 -15.06
CA ASN A 192 -20.82 8.51 -16.51
C ASN A 192 -20.17 9.73 -17.17
N GLU A 193 -20.51 10.95 -16.74
CA GLU A 193 -19.95 12.19 -17.28
C GLU A 193 -18.45 12.30 -17.00
N ILE A 194 -18.02 11.96 -15.77
CA ILE A 194 -16.59 11.95 -15.40
C ILE A 194 -15.83 10.96 -16.29
N ASN A 195 -16.33 9.74 -16.45
CA ASN A 195 -15.65 8.72 -17.24
C ASN A 195 -15.63 9.01 -18.76
N ALA A 196 -16.69 9.65 -19.28
CA ALA A 196 -16.74 10.03 -20.69
C ALA A 196 -15.80 11.17 -21.07
N ASN A 197 -15.49 12.07 -20.14
CA ASN A 197 -14.77 13.30 -20.43
C ASN A 197 -13.38 13.41 -19.77
N THR A 198 -13.08 12.55 -18.80
CA THR A 198 -11.83 12.62 -18.03
C THR A 198 -11.21 11.23 -17.87
N GLY A 199 -10.02 11.16 -17.31
CA GLY A 199 -9.41 9.91 -16.86
C GLY A 199 -9.77 9.52 -15.42
N GLY A 200 -10.85 10.13 -14.87
CA GLY A 200 -11.36 9.87 -13.51
C GLY A 200 -11.06 10.99 -12.53
N ILE A 201 -11.91 11.08 -11.50
CA ILE A 201 -11.73 11.93 -10.31
C ILE A 201 -11.80 11.03 -9.08
N ASN A 202 -10.86 11.20 -8.15
CA ASN A 202 -10.79 10.42 -6.92
C ASN A 202 -10.52 11.32 -5.72
N CYS A 203 -11.33 11.15 -4.66
CA CYS A 203 -11.05 11.72 -3.34
C CYS A 203 -10.20 10.74 -2.53
N GLY A 204 -9.23 11.27 -1.77
CA GLY A 204 -8.32 10.48 -0.97
C GLY A 204 -7.74 11.26 0.20
N VAL A 205 -6.91 10.60 0.99
CA VAL A 205 -6.08 11.26 2.01
C VAL A 205 -4.65 10.81 1.78
N GLU A 206 -3.76 11.76 1.62
CA GLU A 206 -2.32 11.52 1.53
C GLU A 206 -1.66 11.88 2.86
N VAL A 207 -0.71 11.07 3.27
CA VAL A 207 0.02 11.26 4.52
C VAL A 207 1.50 11.25 4.23
N PHE A 208 2.17 12.33 4.56
CA PHE A 208 3.59 12.57 4.31
C PHE A 208 4.33 12.60 5.64
N ASP A 209 5.22 11.64 5.86
CA ASP A 209 6.14 11.65 7.01
C ASP A 209 7.31 12.60 6.75
N ARG A 210 7.81 13.22 7.80
CA ARG A 210 9.02 14.03 7.71
C ARG A 210 10.26 13.13 7.81
N ALA A 211 11.17 13.28 6.86
CA ALA A 211 12.42 12.49 6.83
C ALA A 211 13.35 12.79 8.01
N ASP A 212 13.24 13.98 8.58
CA ASP A 212 14.05 14.51 9.67
C ASP A 212 13.38 14.42 11.06
N SER A 213 12.13 13.95 11.16
CA SER A 213 11.38 13.83 12.40
C SER A 213 10.79 12.43 12.61
N THR A 214 10.73 11.99 13.86
CA THR A 214 10.08 10.73 14.25
C THR A 214 8.61 10.90 14.63
N GLU A 215 8.14 12.14 14.75
CA GLU A 215 6.80 12.48 15.27
C GLU A 215 5.97 13.31 14.29
N GLU A 216 6.65 14.11 13.44
CA GLU A 216 5.96 15.04 12.54
C GLU A 216 5.54 14.35 11.25
N PHE A 217 4.30 14.58 10.86
CA PHE A 217 3.75 14.20 9.58
C PHE A 217 2.74 15.26 9.12
N GLN A 218 2.40 15.23 7.85
CA GLN A 218 1.37 16.08 7.27
C GLN A 218 0.32 15.21 6.59
N ALA A 219 -0.94 15.34 6.98
CA ALA A 219 -2.06 14.69 6.32
C ALA A 219 -2.86 15.69 5.50
N MET A 220 -3.26 15.30 4.31
CA MET A 220 -4.00 16.15 3.38
C MET A 220 -5.15 15.37 2.75
N PHE A 221 -6.33 15.95 2.80
CA PHE A 221 -7.42 15.50 1.95
C PHE A 221 -7.11 15.90 0.51
N SER A 222 -7.19 14.95 -0.43
CA SER A 222 -6.82 15.18 -1.82
C SER A 222 -7.94 14.85 -2.78
N VAL A 223 -8.12 15.69 -3.81
CA VAL A 223 -9.00 15.44 -4.95
C VAL A 223 -8.14 15.40 -6.20
N ARG A 224 -7.93 14.18 -6.69
CA ARG A 224 -7.07 13.90 -7.83
C ARG A 224 -7.87 13.68 -9.09
N GLY A 225 -7.43 14.30 -10.18
CA GLY A 225 -8.02 14.10 -11.48
C GLY A 225 -6.98 14.15 -12.59
N LYS A 226 -7.32 13.55 -13.72
CA LYS A 226 -6.54 13.66 -14.95
C LYS A 226 -7.45 13.83 -16.14
N ALA A 227 -7.04 14.66 -17.08
CA ALA A 227 -7.79 14.86 -18.32
C ALA A 227 -6.86 15.32 -19.44
N LEU A 228 -7.32 15.24 -20.69
CA LEU A 228 -6.69 15.94 -21.80
C LEU A 228 -6.73 17.45 -21.55
N TYR A 229 -5.76 18.20 -22.02
CA TYR A 229 -5.71 19.65 -21.83
C TYR A 229 -7.00 20.34 -22.30
N THR A 230 -7.59 19.87 -23.40
CA THR A 230 -8.87 20.37 -23.93
C THR A 230 -10.07 20.07 -23.05
N LYS A 231 -9.92 19.26 -22.00
CA LYS A 231 -10.96 18.85 -21.07
C LYS A 231 -10.70 19.30 -19.62
N MET A 232 -9.69 20.16 -19.41
CA MET A 232 -9.36 20.66 -18.07
C MET A 232 -10.50 21.48 -17.45
N ASP A 233 -11.15 22.33 -18.22
CA ASP A 233 -12.32 23.10 -17.75
C ASP A 233 -13.41 22.16 -17.22
N PHE A 234 -13.68 21.07 -17.94
CA PHE A 234 -14.66 20.09 -17.53
C PHE A 234 -14.24 19.35 -16.25
N LEU A 235 -12.96 18.95 -16.16
CA LEU A 235 -12.41 18.30 -14.97
C LEU A 235 -12.62 19.17 -13.72
N PHE A 236 -12.23 20.43 -13.79
CA PHE A 236 -12.36 21.36 -12.67
C PHE A 236 -13.82 21.69 -12.34
N LYS A 237 -14.70 21.78 -13.34
CA LYS A 237 -16.13 21.91 -13.12
C LYS A 237 -16.70 20.73 -12.32
N MET A 238 -16.33 19.48 -12.66
CA MET A 238 -16.79 18.30 -11.92
C MET A 238 -16.21 18.22 -10.51
N ILE A 239 -14.95 18.64 -10.32
CA ILE A 239 -14.37 18.74 -8.99
C ILE A 239 -15.16 19.74 -8.12
N GLN A 240 -15.47 20.93 -8.65
CA GLN A 240 -16.27 21.93 -7.94
C GLN A 240 -17.69 21.42 -7.64
N GLU A 241 -18.30 20.71 -8.56
CA GLU A 241 -19.61 20.09 -8.37
C GLU A 241 -19.58 19.11 -7.20
N ILE A 242 -18.57 18.22 -7.15
CA ILE A 242 -18.38 17.26 -6.07
C ILE A 242 -18.14 17.98 -4.73
N LEU A 243 -17.24 18.97 -4.69
CA LEU A 243 -16.85 19.61 -3.44
C LEU A 243 -17.93 20.56 -2.87
N ASN A 244 -18.68 21.24 -3.73
CA ASN A 244 -19.59 22.30 -3.29
C ASN A 244 -21.05 21.87 -3.22
N THR A 245 -21.46 20.80 -3.93
CA THR A 245 -22.89 20.50 -4.12
C THR A 245 -23.28 19.05 -3.80
N SER A 246 -22.37 18.23 -3.28
CA SER A 246 -22.67 16.85 -2.86
C SER A 246 -23.78 16.81 -1.81
N ARG A 247 -24.81 15.98 -2.05
CA ARG A 247 -25.99 15.84 -1.18
C ARG A 247 -25.74 14.73 -0.16
N LEU A 248 -25.33 15.10 1.04
CA LEU A 248 -25.05 14.15 2.12
C LEU A 248 -26.30 13.69 2.86
N GLU A 249 -27.46 14.31 2.60
CA GLU A 249 -28.74 14.06 3.28
C GLU A 249 -29.42 12.77 2.85
N ASP A 250 -29.03 12.18 1.72
CA ASP A 250 -29.56 10.87 1.30
C ASP A 250 -28.98 9.77 2.19
N THR A 251 -29.60 9.59 3.35
CA THR A 251 -29.19 8.61 4.35
C THR A 251 -29.28 7.16 3.85
N LYS A 252 -30.15 6.87 2.87
CA LYS A 252 -30.23 5.55 2.25
C LYS A 252 -28.97 5.28 1.44
N ARG A 253 -28.58 6.24 0.60
CA ARG A 253 -27.35 6.14 -0.19
C ARG A 253 -26.12 6.10 0.69
N LEU A 254 -26.09 6.91 1.75
CA LEU A 254 -25.01 6.90 2.73
C LEU A 254 -24.86 5.53 3.41
N TYR A 255 -25.95 4.86 3.78
CA TYR A 255 -25.92 3.50 4.31
C TYR A 255 -25.32 2.49 3.32
N GLU A 256 -25.73 2.55 2.05
CA GLU A 256 -25.19 1.68 0.99
C GLU A 256 -23.66 1.85 0.87
N ILE A 257 -23.15 3.09 0.97
CA ILE A 257 -21.72 3.39 0.94
C ILE A 257 -21.04 2.84 2.20
N VAL A 258 -21.57 3.07 3.40
CA VAL A 258 -21.02 2.55 4.66
C VAL A 258 -20.93 1.02 4.63
N ALA A 259 -21.99 0.32 4.21
CA ALA A 259 -22.00 -1.14 4.09
C ALA A 259 -20.96 -1.64 3.07
N SER A 260 -20.84 -0.96 1.92
CA SER A 260 -19.82 -1.27 0.90
C SER A 260 -18.39 -1.03 1.42
N VAL A 261 -18.17 0.07 2.13
CA VAL A 261 -16.86 0.40 2.74
C VAL A 261 -16.48 -0.64 3.78
N LYS A 262 -17.42 -1.03 4.68
CA LYS A 262 -17.18 -2.10 5.65
C LYS A 262 -16.78 -3.40 4.98
N SER A 263 -17.54 -3.84 3.97
CA SER A 263 -17.25 -5.08 3.24
C SER A 263 -15.87 -5.06 2.59
N ARG A 264 -15.50 -3.96 1.92
CA ARG A 264 -14.16 -3.79 1.32
C ARG A 264 -13.05 -3.75 2.36
N ALA A 265 -13.26 -3.04 3.47
CA ALA A 265 -12.28 -2.98 4.56
C ALA A 265 -12.05 -4.39 5.15
N GLN A 266 -13.09 -5.18 5.38
CA GLN A 266 -13.00 -6.55 5.87
C GLN A 266 -12.17 -7.44 4.93
N VAL A 267 -12.42 -7.37 3.62
CA VAL A 267 -11.66 -8.11 2.60
C VAL A 267 -10.19 -7.67 2.59
N ASN A 268 -9.93 -6.37 2.66
CA ASN A 268 -8.57 -5.83 2.64
C ASN A 268 -7.78 -6.21 3.89
N LEU A 269 -8.36 -6.10 5.09
CA LEU A 269 -7.70 -6.46 6.35
C LEU A 269 -7.27 -7.93 6.38
N THR A 270 -8.09 -8.83 5.83
CA THR A 270 -7.78 -10.26 5.78
C THR A 270 -6.88 -10.61 4.60
N GLY A 271 -7.13 -10.06 3.42
CA GLY A 271 -6.36 -10.32 2.20
C GLY A 271 -4.93 -9.77 2.25
N ALA A 272 -4.75 -8.60 2.88
CA ALA A 272 -3.45 -7.96 3.09
C ALA A 272 -3.02 -7.99 4.58
N GLY A 273 -3.24 -9.10 5.27
CA GLY A 273 -2.99 -9.24 6.71
C GLY A 273 -1.59 -8.81 7.15
N HIS A 274 -0.56 -8.96 6.31
CA HIS A 274 0.79 -8.46 6.58
C HIS A 274 0.84 -6.93 6.71
N SER A 275 0.23 -6.21 5.76
CA SER A 275 0.18 -4.73 5.82
C SER A 275 -0.69 -4.26 6.99
N THR A 276 -1.79 -4.96 7.27
CA THR A 276 -2.65 -4.72 8.42
C THR A 276 -1.88 -4.86 9.73
N ALA A 277 -1.13 -5.94 9.90
CA ALA A 277 -0.33 -6.18 11.10
C ALA A 277 0.80 -5.14 11.26
N VAL A 278 1.50 -4.78 10.18
CA VAL A 278 2.55 -3.74 10.20
C VAL A 278 1.98 -2.39 10.59
N LEU A 279 0.89 -1.95 9.96
CA LEU A 279 0.27 -0.65 10.25
C LEU A 279 -0.17 -0.59 11.72
N ARG A 280 -0.84 -1.65 12.20
CA ARG A 280 -1.31 -1.71 13.60
C ARG A 280 -0.16 -1.70 14.60
N ALA A 281 0.91 -2.47 14.36
CA ALA A 281 2.10 -2.47 15.22
C ALA A 281 2.81 -1.10 15.22
N ALA A 282 2.95 -0.45 14.08
CA ALA A 282 3.54 0.89 13.97
C ALA A 282 2.71 1.94 14.69
N ALA A 283 1.37 1.83 14.69
CA ALA A 283 0.45 2.75 15.37
C ALA A 283 0.65 2.81 16.90
N TYR A 284 1.34 1.84 17.49
CA TYR A 284 1.62 1.86 18.94
C TYR A 284 2.60 2.96 19.35
N SER A 285 3.37 3.52 18.42
CA SER A 285 4.38 4.54 18.74
C SER A 285 4.59 5.60 17.68
N SER A 286 3.95 5.49 16.51
CA SER A 286 4.03 6.47 15.42
C SER A 286 2.70 7.20 15.30
N PRO A 287 2.66 8.53 15.52
CA PRO A 287 1.45 9.33 15.32
C PRO A 287 0.90 9.23 13.90
N MET A 288 1.79 9.19 12.90
CA MET A 288 1.39 9.00 11.51
C MET A 288 0.70 7.65 11.29
N ALA A 289 1.29 6.55 11.79
CA ALA A 289 0.70 5.23 11.66
C ALA A 289 -0.62 5.11 12.45
N ALA A 290 -0.74 5.75 13.60
CA ALA A 290 -1.99 5.82 14.36
C ALA A 290 -3.07 6.57 13.56
N PHE A 291 -2.73 7.70 12.94
CA PHE A 291 -3.64 8.42 12.03
C PHE A 291 -4.10 7.52 10.86
N GLN A 292 -3.17 6.81 10.24
CA GLN A 292 -3.49 5.91 9.13
C GLN A 292 -4.33 4.70 9.56
N ASP A 293 -4.13 4.16 10.78
CA ASP A 293 -4.92 3.06 11.32
C ASP A 293 -6.37 3.51 11.60
N GLU A 294 -6.56 4.70 12.19
CA GLU A 294 -7.89 5.27 12.43
C GLU A 294 -8.60 5.71 11.13
N MET A 295 -7.87 5.96 10.05
CA MET A 295 -8.42 6.39 8.75
C MET A 295 -8.70 5.22 7.80
N ALA A 296 -7.95 4.12 7.89
CA ALA A 296 -8.02 3.04 6.89
C ALA A 296 -7.62 1.65 7.41
N GLY A 297 -7.14 1.51 8.65
CA GLY A 297 -6.69 0.27 9.25
C GLY A 297 -7.74 -0.43 10.11
N ILE A 298 -7.29 -1.12 11.16
CA ILE A 298 -8.16 -1.84 12.11
C ILE A 298 -9.04 -0.87 12.89
N GLY A 299 -8.51 0.26 13.35
CA GLY A 299 -9.28 1.30 14.03
C GLY A 299 -10.44 1.79 13.17
N TYR A 300 -10.17 2.10 11.91
CA TYR A 300 -11.19 2.48 10.94
C TYR A 300 -12.26 1.41 10.73
N TYR A 301 -11.85 0.16 10.58
CA TYR A 301 -12.78 -0.95 10.41
C TYR A 301 -13.74 -1.08 11.61
N GLN A 302 -13.21 -0.99 12.84
CA GLN A 302 -14.01 -1.04 14.06
C GLN A 302 -15.01 0.11 14.13
N PHE A 303 -14.61 1.31 13.72
CA PHE A 303 -15.52 2.45 13.62
C PHE A 303 -16.64 2.20 12.60
N ILE A 304 -16.30 1.77 11.38
CA ILE A 304 -17.28 1.53 10.30
C ILE A 304 -18.22 0.36 10.65
N GLU A 305 -17.71 -0.70 11.27
CA GLU A 305 -18.54 -1.84 11.73
C GLU A 305 -19.58 -1.38 12.76
N LYS A 306 -19.17 -0.56 13.74
CA LYS A 306 -20.09 0.02 14.72
C LYS A 306 -21.07 1.00 14.08
N LEU A 307 -20.60 1.86 13.18
CA LEU A 307 -21.44 2.82 12.47
C LEU A 307 -22.50 2.10 11.63
N GLU A 308 -22.15 1.06 10.89
CA GLU A 308 -23.10 0.29 10.07
C GLU A 308 -24.16 -0.39 10.94
N LYS A 309 -23.75 -0.98 12.07
CA LYS A 309 -24.65 -1.65 13.01
C LYS A 309 -25.68 -0.68 13.64
N ASP A 310 -25.22 0.51 14.00
CA ASP A 310 -26.03 1.51 14.72
C ASP A 310 -26.53 2.63 13.77
N PHE A 311 -26.50 2.41 12.44
CA PHE A 311 -26.66 3.46 11.45
C PHE A 311 -27.97 4.24 11.56
N ASP A 312 -29.11 3.57 11.77
CA ASP A 312 -30.41 4.23 11.89
C ASP A 312 -30.47 5.26 13.02
N GLN A 313 -29.66 5.03 14.07
CA GLN A 313 -29.58 5.92 15.25
C GLN A 313 -28.56 7.04 15.05
N ARG A 314 -27.55 6.81 14.19
CA ARG A 314 -26.39 7.70 14.01
C ARG A 314 -26.34 8.42 12.66
N LYS A 315 -27.29 8.17 11.77
CA LYS A 315 -27.28 8.73 10.42
C LYS A 315 -27.25 10.26 10.38
N ASP A 316 -28.04 10.91 11.24
CA ASP A 316 -28.09 12.38 11.28
C ASP A 316 -26.80 12.97 11.86
N GLU A 317 -26.26 12.38 12.94
CA GLU A 317 -24.92 12.69 13.48
C GLU A 317 -23.84 12.52 12.40
N THR A 318 -23.89 11.41 11.64
CA THR A 318 -22.92 11.14 10.59
C THR A 318 -22.96 12.20 9.48
N VAL A 319 -24.14 12.60 9.05
CA VAL A 319 -24.30 13.68 8.06
C VAL A 319 -23.71 15.00 8.57
N GLU A 320 -23.99 15.35 9.82
CA GLU A 320 -23.48 16.59 10.43
C GLU A 320 -21.95 16.57 10.59
N GLU A 321 -21.36 15.44 11.01
CA GLU A 321 -19.91 15.30 11.10
C GLU A 321 -19.22 15.38 9.72
N LEU A 322 -19.78 14.78 8.69
CA LEU A 322 -19.25 14.92 7.33
C LEU A 322 -19.33 16.37 6.82
N ARG A 323 -20.45 17.07 7.08
CA ARG A 323 -20.59 18.49 6.74
C ARG A 323 -19.60 19.38 7.51
N LYS A 324 -19.42 19.10 8.80
CA LYS A 324 -18.49 19.79 9.65
C LYS A 324 -17.07 19.64 9.11
N LEU A 325 -16.65 18.42 8.81
CA LEU A 325 -15.35 18.14 8.20
C LEU A 325 -15.16 18.88 6.87
N MET A 326 -16.14 18.87 5.98
CA MET A 326 -16.04 19.63 4.72
C MET A 326 -15.81 21.13 4.98
N LYS A 327 -16.50 21.73 5.95
CA LYS A 327 -16.31 23.14 6.32
C LYS A 327 -14.93 23.42 6.93
N GLU A 328 -14.40 22.50 7.71
CA GLU A 328 -13.09 22.63 8.37
C GLU A 328 -11.92 22.44 7.40
N ILE A 329 -12.08 21.56 6.41
CA ILE A 329 -11.01 21.16 5.49
C ILE A 329 -11.01 22.01 4.21
N LEU A 330 -12.17 22.22 3.57
CA LEU A 330 -12.31 22.88 2.27
C LEU A 330 -12.23 24.41 2.41
N ARG A 331 -11.04 24.91 2.74
CA ARG A 331 -10.76 26.30 3.07
C ARG A 331 -9.59 26.85 2.28
N PRO A 332 -9.58 28.16 1.96
CA PRO A 332 -8.49 28.79 1.21
C PRO A 332 -7.10 28.63 1.87
N GLU A 333 -7.04 28.70 3.22
CA GLU A 333 -5.80 28.57 3.98
C GLU A 333 -5.24 27.14 4.03
N ASN A 334 -6.07 26.13 3.77
CA ASN A 334 -5.67 24.73 3.70
C ASN A 334 -5.28 24.31 2.28
N PHE A 335 -5.61 25.12 1.27
CA PHE A 335 -5.57 24.74 -0.13
C PHE A 335 -4.17 24.81 -0.72
N MET A 336 -3.80 23.75 -1.42
CA MET A 336 -2.57 23.63 -2.20
C MET A 336 -2.84 22.82 -3.47
N ILE A 337 -2.00 23.01 -4.47
CA ILE A 337 -2.12 22.32 -5.75
C ILE A 337 -0.80 21.64 -6.10
N SER A 338 -0.88 20.41 -6.62
CA SER A 338 0.21 19.78 -7.37
C SER A 338 -0.27 19.51 -8.79
N TYR A 339 0.51 19.94 -9.78
CA TYR A 339 0.18 19.78 -11.17
C TYR A 339 1.34 19.20 -11.97
N THR A 340 1.10 18.09 -12.68
CA THR A 340 2.05 17.51 -13.64
C THR A 340 1.52 17.67 -15.05
N GLY A 341 2.29 18.34 -15.90
CA GLY A 341 1.93 18.61 -17.28
C GLY A 341 2.97 19.48 -17.98
N GLU A 342 2.76 19.74 -19.26
CA GLU A 342 3.60 20.63 -20.06
C GLU A 342 3.24 22.10 -19.80
N ARG A 343 4.22 22.99 -19.97
CA ARG A 343 4.11 24.42 -19.63
C ARG A 343 2.99 25.14 -20.39
N GLU A 344 2.63 24.69 -21.58
CA GLU A 344 1.55 25.29 -22.38
C GLU A 344 0.18 25.27 -21.70
N SER A 345 -0.05 24.28 -20.82
CA SER A 345 -1.31 24.12 -20.08
C SER A 345 -1.32 24.80 -18.70
N LEU A 346 -0.15 25.28 -18.24
CA LEU A 346 0.06 25.78 -16.88
C LEU A 346 -0.86 26.95 -16.53
N GLU A 347 -0.91 27.99 -17.37
CA GLU A 347 -1.70 29.20 -17.12
C GLU A 347 -3.20 28.88 -16.99
N THR A 348 -3.69 27.98 -17.86
CA THR A 348 -5.10 27.50 -17.78
C THR A 348 -5.37 26.82 -16.45
N VAL A 349 -4.48 25.92 -16.02
CA VAL A 349 -4.68 25.18 -14.76
C VAL A 349 -4.56 26.11 -13.54
N GLN A 350 -3.65 27.08 -13.56
CA GLN A 350 -3.56 28.10 -12.50
C GLN A 350 -4.84 28.91 -12.37
N LYS A 351 -5.41 29.38 -13.48
CA LYS A 351 -6.68 30.09 -13.47
C LYS A 351 -7.83 29.23 -12.92
N LEU A 352 -7.93 27.99 -13.34
CA LEU A 352 -8.96 27.06 -12.86
C LEU A 352 -8.80 26.73 -11.37
N ALA A 353 -7.57 26.56 -10.90
CA ALA A 353 -7.27 26.37 -9.48
C ALA A 353 -7.64 27.60 -8.62
N GLY A 354 -7.36 28.80 -9.12
CA GLY A 354 -7.81 30.06 -8.50
C GLY A 354 -9.33 30.14 -8.38
N ALA A 355 -10.07 29.71 -9.41
CA ALA A 355 -11.54 29.65 -9.37
C ALA A 355 -12.06 28.64 -8.34
N VAL A 356 -11.39 27.48 -8.16
CA VAL A 356 -11.72 26.55 -7.06
C VAL A 356 -11.50 27.23 -5.71
N LYS A 357 -10.33 27.85 -5.50
CA LYS A 357 -10.00 28.54 -4.24
C LYS A 357 -11.01 29.62 -3.89
N ALA A 358 -11.42 30.42 -4.86
CA ALA A 358 -12.41 31.48 -4.66
C ALA A 358 -13.80 30.97 -4.23
N GLY A 359 -14.11 29.71 -4.52
CA GLY A 359 -15.35 29.04 -4.11
C GLY A 359 -15.30 28.37 -2.74
N LEU A 360 -14.15 28.37 -2.04
CA LEU A 360 -13.99 27.73 -0.73
C LEU A 360 -14.57 28.58 0.41
N GLY A 361 -14.99 27.89 1.48
CA GLY A 361 -15.57 28.55 2.66
C GLY A 361 -14.56 29.40 3.42
N THR A 362 -15.00 30.60 3.85
CA THR A 362 -14.16 31.55 4.61
C THR A 362 -14.69 31.83 6.02
N GLU A 363 -15.84 31.24 6.39
CA GLU A 363 -16.41 31.41 7.72
C GLU A 363 -15.46 30.84 8.79
N PRO A 364 -15.33 31.50 9.96
CA PRO A 364 -14.48 30.97 11.02
C PRO A 364 -14.89 29.55 11.44
N VAL A 365 -13.89 28.69 11.64
CA VAL A 365 -14.07 27.33 12.16
C VAL A 365 -13.22 27.14 13.41
N GLU A 366 -13.71 26.33 14.32
CA GLU A 366 -12.98 25.94 15.51
C GLU A 366 -11.90 24.91 15.10
N LYS A 367 -10.66 25.13 15.54
CA LYS A 367 -9.55 24.22 15.25
C LYS A 367 -9.23 23.40 16.49
N SER A 368 -9.08 22.09 16.31
CA SER A 368 -8.59 21.24 17.38
C SER A 368 -7.07 21.32 17.49
N GLU A 369 -6.56 21.38 18.71
CA GLU A 369 -5.14 21.23 19.05
C GLU A 369 -4.84 19.83 19.60
N GLU A 370 -5.85 18.98 19.70
CA GLU A 370 -5.70 17.63 20.24
C GLU A 370 -4.86 16.74 19.32
N LYS A 371 -4.02 15.90 19.94
CA LYS A 371 -3.13 14.98 19.21
C LYS A 371 -3.51 13.54 19.53
N LEU A 372 -3.32 12.69 18.53
CA LEU A 372 -3.44 11.25 18.71
C LEU A 372 -2.47 10.72 19.76
N THR A 373 -2.99 9.91 20.67
CA THR A 373 -2.19 9.23 21.69
C THR A 373 -1.79 7.84 21.22
N CYS A 374 -0.50 7.59 21.13
CA CYS A 374 0.05 6.28 20.81
C CYS A 374 0.23 5.46 22.09
N THR A 375 -0.22 4.22 22.07
CA THR A 375 -0.08 3.30 23.22
C THR A 375 0.32 1.91 22.73
N LYS A 376 1.36 1.32 23.33
CA LYS A 376 1.80 -0.05 23.04
C LYS A 376 0.74 -1.04 23.52
N LYS A 377 0.31 -1.93 22.62
CA LYS A 377 -0.75 -2.90 22.91
C LYS A 377 -0.36 -4.36 22.66
N ASN A 378 0.57 -4.66 21.77
CA ASN A 378 0.96 -6.01 21.35
C ASN A 378 -0.26 -6.90 21.14
N GLU A 379 -0.99 -6.68 20.05
CA GLU A 379 -2.30 -7.28 19.80
C GLU A 379 -2.20 -8.51 18.88
N GLY A 380 -3.07 -9.50 19.15
CA GLY A 380 -3.33 -10.62 18.26
C GLY A 380 -4.76 -10.60 17.73
N PHE A 381 -4.92 -10.61 16.42
CA PHE A 381 -6.22 -10.60 15.74
C PHE A 381 -6.51 -11.96 15.12
N LYS A 382 -7.54 -12.63 15.63
CA LYS A 382 -8.00 -13.93 15.18
C LYS A 382 -8.76 -13.81 13.87
N THR A 383 -8.47 -14.71 12.94
CA THR A 383 -9.18 -14.88 11.68
C THR A 383 -9.59 -16.34 11.47
N SER A 384 -10.47 -16.59 10.50
CA SER A 384 -10.80 -17.95 10.06
C SER A 384 -9.71 -18.61 9.19
N GLY A 385 -8.64 -17.87 8.85
CA GLY A 385 -7.50 -18.39 8.08
C GLY A 385 -6.65 -19.36 8.89
N GLN A 386 -5.83 -20.14 8.21
CA GLN A 386 -4.90 -21.10 8.82
C GLN A 386 -3.46 -20.57 8.89
N VAL A 387 -3.20 -19.41 8.34
CA VAL A 387 -1.86 -18.80 8.26
C VAL A 387 -1.79 -17.55 9.12
N GLN A 388 -0.56 -17.18 9.48
CA GLN A 388 -0.28 -16.00 10.28
C GLN A 388 0.41 -14.92 9.44
N TYR A 389 0.24 -13.68 9.87
CA TYR A 389 1.00 -12.51 9.48
C TYR A 389 1.59 -11.93 10.76
N VAL A 390 2.88 -12.14 10.98
CA VAL A 390 3.57 -11.76 12.21
C VAL A 390 4.38 -10.51 11.94
N ALA A 391 3.98 -9.38 12.48
CA ALA A 391 4.68 -8.11 12.33
C ALA A 391 5.37 -7.70 13.61
N GLN A 392 6.60 -7.22 13.49
CA GLN A 392 7.34 -6.52 14.56
C GLN A 392 7.86 -5.20 14.01
N THR A 393 7.64 -4.11 14.74
CA THR A 393 8.01 -2.75 14.34
C THR A 393 8.86 -2.07 15.41
N GLY A 394 9.54 -1.01 15.01
CA GLY A 394 10.30 -0.14 15.90
C GLY A 394 10.81 1.09 15.17
N ASN A 395 11.48 1.98 15.91
CA ASN A 395 12.08 3.18 15.34
C ASN A 395 13.48 3.38 15.94
N PHE A 396 14.52 3.19 15.10
CA PHE A 396 15.90 3.29 15.54
C PHE A 396 16.34 4.74 15.82
N LYS A 397 15.75 5.74 15.17
CA LYS A 397 16.05 7.15 15.46
C LYS A 397 15.67 7.58 16.88
N LYS A 398 14.63 6.97 17.45
CA LYS A 398 14.27 7.18 18.87
C LYS A 398 15.36 6.71 19.84
N LYS A 399 16.36 5.96 19.36
CA LYS A 399 17.57 5.57 20.10
C LYS A 399 18.82 6.36 19.69
N GLY A 400 18.66 7.43 18.89
CA GLY A 400 19.76 8.28 18.44
C GLY A 400 20.58 7.71 17.29
N LEU A 401 20.11 6.65 16.62
CA LEU A 401 20.78 6.06 15.47
C LEU A 401 20.32 6.72 14.16
N GLU A 402 21.23 6.80 13.19
CA GLU A 402 20.98 7.51 11.93
C GLU A 402 20.67 6.56 10.77
N TYR A 403 19.89 7.05 9.81
CA TYR A 403 19.60 6.35 8.57
C TYR A 403 20.82 6.35 7.63
N THR A 404 21.08 5.23 6.99
CA THR A 404 22.11 5.06 5.96
C THR A 404 21.57 4.26 4.77
N GLY A 405 22.10 4.54 3.57
CA GLY A 405 21.77 3.78 2.36
C GLY A 405 22.08 2.28 2.44
N ALA A 406 22.99 1.87 3.33
CA ALA A 406 23.29 0.45 3.59
C ALA A 406 22.04 -0.33 4.10
N LEU A 407 21.05 0.34 4.72
CA LEU A 407 19.79 -0.28 5.14
C LEU A 407 18.97 -0.79 3.94
N GLU A 408 19.05 -0.13 2.79
CA GLU A 408 18.38 -0.60 1.57
C GLU A 408 19.05 -1.88 1.03
N ILE A 409 20.36 -2.02 1.19
CA ILE A 409 21.10 -3.25 0.86
C ILE A 409 20.72 -4.35 1.84
N LEU A 410 20.68 -4.05 3.13
CA LEU A 410 20.25 -5.00 4.16
C LEU A 410 18.84 -5.54 3.87
N LYS A 411 17.92 -4.69 3.40
CA LYS A 411 16.58 -5.12 2.99
C LYS A 411 16.65 -6.20 1.89
N VAL A 412 17.54 -6.05 0.92
CA VAL A 412 17.74 -7.03 -0.15
C VAL A 412 18.35 -8.32 0.43
N ILE A 413 19.40 -8.22 1.25
CA ILE A 413 20.05 -9.37 1.91
C ILE A 413 19.01 -10.15 2.74
N LEU A 414 18.25 -9.49 3.60
CA LEU A 414 17.24 -10.15 4.43
C LEU A 414 16.17 -10.84 3.58
N SER A 415 15.75 -10.23 2.46
CA SER A 415 14.68 -10.74 1.60
C SER A 415 15.08 -11.97 0.78
N TYR A 416 16.36 -12.16 0.48
CA TYR A 416 16.83 -13.27 -0.36
C TYR A 416 17.62 -14.32 0.40
N ASP A 417 18.24 -13.96 1.52
CA ASP A 417 19.09 -14.86 2.29
C ASP A 417 18.42 -15.21 3.64
N TYR A 418 18.63 -14.40 4.68
CA TYR A 418 18.29 -14.80 6.04
C TYR A 418 16.80 -15.07 6.28
N LEU A 419 15.93 -14.11 5.99
CA LEU A 419 14.49 -14.28 6.21
C LEU A 419 13.89 -15.29 5.23
N TRP A 420 14.32 -15.26 3.97
CA TRP A 420 13.86 -16.20 2.97
C TRP A 420 14.18 -17.64 3.35
N ILE A 421 15.41 -17.92 3.72
CA ILE A 421 15.84 -19.27 4.10
C ILE A 421 15.10 -19.72 5.36
N ASN A 422 15.08 -18.90 6.42
CA ASN A 422 14.56 -19.32 7.71
C ASN A 422 13.04 -19.35 7.80
N LEU A 423 12.33 -18.39 7.17
CA LEU A 423 10.88 -18.30 7.21
C LEU A 423 10.22 -19.05 6.06
N ARG A 424 10.74 -18.93 4.84
CA ARG A 424 10.10 -19.56 3.67
C ARG A 424 10.62 -20.97 3.44
N VAL A 425 11.91 -21.15 3.20
CA VAL A 425 12.47 -22.45 2.83
C VAL A 425 12.35 -23.47 3.97
N LYS A 426 12.85 -23.11 5.16
CA LYS A 426 12.80 -23.98 6.35
C LYS A 426 11.51 -23.85 7.16
N GLY A 427 10.82 -22.71 7.08
CA GLY A 427 9.65 -22.41 7.88
C GLY A 427 8.32 -22.61 7.16
N GLY A 428 8.30 -22.70 5.84
CA GLY A 428 7.07 -22.90 5.06
C GLY A 428 6.20 -21.65 4.90
N ALA A 429 6.65 -20.46 5.31
CA ALA A 429 5.96 -19.21 5.01
C ALA A 429 5.95 -18.94 3.50
N TYR A 430 4.93 -18.25 3.01
CA TYR A 430 4.87 -17.89 1.60
C TYR A 430 5.85 -16.75 1.24
N GLY A 431 6.13 -15.87 2.19
CA GLY A 431 7.07 -14.76 2.02
C GLY A 431 7.43 -14.05 3.32
N CYS A 432 8.35 -13.12 3.20
CA CYS A 432 8.80 -12.25 4.29
C CYS A 432 9.19 -10.89 3.72
N MET A 433 9.04 -9.84 4.52
CA MET A 433 9.36 -8.48 4.11
C MET A 433 9.97 -7.71 5.27
N SER A 434 10.84 -6.76 4.93
CA SER A 434 11.40 -5.79 5.86
C SER A 434 11.39 -4.40 5.23
N GLY A 435 11.41 -3.36 6.05
CA GLY A 435 11.49 -1.99 5.57
C GLY A 435 12.09 -1.07 6.62
N PHE A 436 12.87 -0.10 6.15
CA PHE A 436 13.59 0.88 6.97
C PHE A 436 13.41 2.25 6.34
N LYS A 437 12.73 3.16 7.03
CA LYS A 437 12.48 4.51 6.53
C LYS A 437 13.50 5.52 7.03
N ARG A 438 13.62 6.67 6.33
CA ARG A 438 14.52 7.76 6.73
C ARG A 438 14.17 8.39 8.07
N ASN A 439 12.89 8.40 8.45
CA ASN A 439 12.42 8.84 9.77
C ASN A 439 12.67 7.82 10.89
N GLY A 440 13.31 6.68 10.58
CA GLY A 440 13.65 5.61 11.52
C GLY A 440 12.59 4.54 11.68
N GLU A 441 11.37 4.72 11.21
CA GLU A 441 10.34 3.68 11.24
C GLU A 441 10.80 2.44 10.48
N SER A 442 10.66 1.29 11.13
CA SER A 442 11.14 0.01 10.58
C SER A 442 10.18 -1.12 10.91
N TYR A 443 10.13 -2.10 10.03
CA TYR A 443 9.30 -3.28 10.24
C TYR A 443 9.95 -4.55 9.70
N LEU A 444 9.58 -5.66 10.33
CA LEU A 444 9.76 -7.03 9.87
C LEU A 444 8.38 -7.68 9.83
N VAL A 445 8.07 -8.43 8.78
CA VAL A 445 6.78 -9.12 8.68
C VAL A 445 6.87 -10.41 7.89
N SER A 446 6.20 -11.47 8.37
CA SER A 446 5.98 -12.71 7.63
C SER A 446 4.65 -12.68 6.87
N TYR A 447 4.58 -13.43 5.77
CA TYR A 447 3.41 -13.49 4.89
C TYR A 447 2.94 -14.92 4.70
N ARG A 448 1.69 -15.21 5.12
CA ARG A 448 1.09 -16.54 5.10
C ARG A 448 2.00 -17.57 5.76
N ASP A 449 2.34 -17.31 7.00
CA ASP A 449 3.28 -18.08 7.80
C ASP A 449 2.52 -19.17 8.60
N PRO A 450 2.94 -20.43 8.58
CA PRO A 450 2.36 -21.46 9.47
C PRO A 450 2.78 -21.30 10.93
N HIS A 451 3.82 -20.49 11.22
CA HIS A 451 4.37 -20.31 12.56
C HIS A 451 4.15 -18.88 13.07
N LEU A 452 4.23 -18.72 14.41
CA LEU A 452 4.19 -17.43 15.08
C LEU A 452 5.43 -17.24 15.97
N LYS A 453 5.57 -18.03 17.03
CA LYS A 453 6.68 -17.87 18.00
C LYS A 453 8.05 -18.10 17.34
N ARG A 454 8.16 -19.15 16.50
CA ARG A 454 9.38 -19.42 15.72
C ARG A 454 9.77 -18.22 14.84
N THR A 455 8.81 -17.55 14.24
CA THR A 455 9.05 -16.37 13.40
C THR A 455 9.65 -15.23 14.19
N LEU A 456 9.15 -14.95 15.39
CA LEU A 456 9.73 -13.95 16.28
C LEU A 456 11.15 -14.34 16.74
N ASP A 457 11.41 -15.64 16.93
CA ASP A 457 12.79 -16.09 17.26
C ASP A 457 13.75 -15.92 16.06
N VAL A 458 13.27 -16.13 14.83
CA VAL A 458 14.04 -15.80 13.62
C VAL A 458 14.36 -14.30 13.57
N TYR A 459 13.41 -13.42 13.90
CA TYR A 459 13.68 -11.97 13.94
C TYR A 459 14.76 -11.61 14.97
N LYS A 460 14.72 -12.22 16.16
CA LYS A 460 15.74 -12.02 17.20
C LYS A 460 17.15 -12.44 16.76
N GLY A 461 17.26 -13.37 15.83
CA GLY A 461 18.53 -13.84 15.29
C GLY A 461 19.17 -12.94 14.22
N ILE A 462 18.43 -11.93 13.71
CA ILE A 462 18.93 -11.04 12.64
C ILE A 462 20.20 -10.28 13.06
N PRO A 463 20.31 -9.67 14.26
CA PRO A 463 21.53 -8.96 14.65
C PRO A 463 22.79 -9.84 14.64
N ASP A 464 22.69 -11.07 15.10
CA ASP A 464 23.81 -12.01 15.10
C ASP A 464 24.20 -12.43 13.68
N TYR A 465 23.22 -12.66 12.81
CA TYR A 465 23.47 -12.89 11.38
C TYR A 465 24.23 -11.71 10.74
N ILE A 466 23.78 -10.47 11.01
CA ILE A 466 24.41 -9.26 10.46
C ILE A 466 25.85 -9.10 10.98
N ARG A 467 26.12 -9.31 12.28
CA ARG A 467 27.48 -9.23 12.85
C ARG A 467 28.44 -10.23 12.20
N ASN A 468 27.94 -11.40 11.84
CA ASN A 468 28.73 -12.47 11.24
C ASN A 468 28.60 -12.47 9.70
N PHE A 469 27.98 -11.45 9.11
CA PHE A 469 27.77 -11.37 7.67
C PHE A 469 29.11 -11.42 6.92
N GLN A 470 29.18 -12.29 5.92
CA GLN A 470 30.33 -12.43 5.02
C GLN A 470 29.81 -12.43 3.58
N ALA A 471 30.50 -11.73 2.74
CA ALA A 471 30.23 -11.70 1.30
C ALA A 471 31.53 -11.35 0.58
N ASP A 472 31.79 -11.96 -0.55
CA ASP A 472 32.85 -11.53 -1.44
C ASP A 472 32.44 -10.32 -2.28
N GLU A 473 33.33 -9.83 -3.15
CA GLU A 473 33.05 -8.67 -4.00
C GLU A 473 31.94 -8.95 -5.03
N ARG A 474 31.80 -10.20 -5.47
CA ARG A 474 30.74 -10.61 -6.39
C ARG A 474 29.37 -10.52 -5.71
N ASP A 475 29.24 -11.06 -4.52
CA ASP A 475 28.00 -11.04 -3.75
C ASP A 475 27.62 -9.62 -3.34
N MET A 476 28.58 -8.83 -2.84
CA MET A 476 28.32 -7.42 -2.53
C MET A 476 27.87 -6.64 -3.76
N THR A 477 28.46 -6.91 -4.93
CA THR A 477 28.04 -6.27 -6.19
C THR A 477 26.60 -6.69 -6.57
N LYS A 478 26.25 -7.97 -6.40
CA LYS A 478 24.89 -8.49 -6.60
C LYS A 478 23.86 -7.74 -5.73
N TYR A 479 24.13 -7.57 -4.44
CA TYR A 479 23.23 -6.85 -3.53
C TYR A 479 23.11 -5.36 -3.88
N VAL A 480 24.22 -4.71 -4.24
CA VAL A 480 24.21 -3.31 -4.70
C VAL A 480 23.38 -3.16 -5.97
N ILE A 481 23.57 -4.01 -6.97
CA ILE A 481 22.80 -3.99 -8.22
C ILE A 481 21.31 -4.23 -7.93
N GLY A 482 20.98 -5.22 -7.11
CA GLY A 482 19.61 -5.51 -6.69
C GLY A 482 18.93 -4.31 -6.02
N THR A 483 19.66 -3.59 -5.19
CA THR A 483 19.18 -2.38 -4.51
C THR A 483 18.95 -1.23 -5.49
N ILE A 484 19.93 -0.94 -6.33
CA ILE A 484 19.84 0.17 -7.30
C ILE A 484 18.78 -0.10 -8.37
N SER A 485 18.61 -1.34 -8.81
CA SER A 485 17.57 -1.69 -9.79
C SER A 485 16.18 -1.30 -9.31
N GLY A 486 15.90 -1.45 -8.01
CA GLY A 486 14.65 -0.99 -7.40
C GLY A 486 14.47 0.53 -7.37
N LYS A 487 15.57 1.29 -7.28
CA LYS A 487 15.55 2.77 -7.28
C LYS A 487 15.48 3.37 -8.68
N ASP A 488 16.08 2.71 -9.66
CA ASP A 488 16.20 3.19 -11.05
C ASP A 488 15.05 2.71 -11.95
N VAL A 489 13.96 2.17 -11.38
CA VAL A 489 12.77 1.78 -12.15
C VAL A 489 12.27 2.96 -12.98
N PRO A 490 12.08 2.79 -14.29
CA PRO A 490 11.52 3.82 -15.17
C PRO A 490 10.16 4.31 -14.66
N LYS A 491 9.97 5.61 -14.66
CA LYS A 491 8.75 6.26 -14.15
C LYS A 491 7.95 6.89 -15.28
N THR A 492 6.64 6.67 -15.29
CA THR A 492 5.71 7.40 -16.16
C THR A 492 5.73 8.90 -15.81
N PRO A 493 5.26 9.78 -16.70
CA PRO A 493 5.13 11.21 -16.41
C PRO A 493 4.40 11.49 -15.09
N GLN A 494 3.25 10.85 -14.85
CA GLN A 494 2.50 10.95 -13.61
C GLN A 494 3.33 10.54 -12.39
N MET A 495 4.07 9.43 -12.48
CA MET A 495 4.92 8.95 -11.38
C MET A 495 6.06 9.92 -11.06
N LYS A 496 6.64 10.60 -12.07
CA LYS A 496 7.69 11.61 -11.85
C LYS A 496 7.17 12.76 -11.00
N GLY A 497 6.00 13.30 -11.34
CA GLY A 497 5.35 14.33 -10.52
C GLY A 497 5.01 13.86 -9.12
N ALA A 498 4.39 12.68 -8.99
CA ALA A 498 4.01 12.11 -7.69
C ALA A 498 5.22 11.88 -6.76
N VAL A 499 6.33 11.34 -7.28
CA VAL A 499 7.57 11.15 -6.51
C VAL A 499 8.16 12.49 -6.08
N SER A 500 8.18 13.47 -6.99
CA SER A 500 8.70 14.82 -6.70
C SER A 500 7.84 15.54 -5.65
N LYS A 501 6.50 15.45 -5.76
CA LYS A 501 5.55 15.95 -4.76
C LYS A 501 5.81 15.31 -3.39
N THR A 502 5.90 13.98 -3.35
CA THR A 502 6.14 13.25 -2.09
C THR A 502 7.47 13.67 -1.46
N ALA A 503 8.55 13.77 -2.24
CA ALA A 503 9.84 14.23 -1.75
C ALA A 503 9.75 15.65 -1.14
N TYR A 504 9.03 16.56 -1.80
CA TYR A 504 8.80 17.93 -1.32
C TYR A 504 8.16 17.94 0.07
N PHE A 505 7.02 17.26 0.24
CA PHE A 505 6.29 17.28 1.51
C PHE A 505 7.00 16.46 2.60
N CYS A 506 7.72 15.40 2.24
CA CYS A 506 8.55 14.64 3.20
C CYS A 506 9.86 15.35 3.57
N GLY A 507 10.22 16.46 2.93
CA GLY A 507 11.49 17.16 3.15
C GLY A 507 12.70 16.38 2.67
N VAL A 508 12.53 15.55 1.64
CA VAL A 508 13.63 14.77 1.02
C VAL A 508 14.27 15.60 -0.08
N THR A 509 15.55 15.93 0.06
CA THR A 509 16.31 16.74 -0.90
C THR A 509 17.08 15.90 -1.91
N GLU A 510 17.54 16.53 -3.00
CA GLU A 510 18.41 15.88 -3.99
C GLU A 510 19.74 15.44 -3.37
N GLU A 511 20.28 16.23 -2.44
CA GLU A 511 21.50 15.88 -1.70
C GLU A 511 21.30 14.62 -0.84
N MET A 512 20.14 14.47 -0.21
CA MET A 512 19.82 13.29 0.59
C MET A 512 19.76 12.02 -0.27
N ILE A 513 19.10 12.08 -1.44
CA ILE A 513 19.01 10.91 -2.33
C ILE A 513 20.35 10.61 -3.02
N GLN A 514 21.17 11.62 -3.31
CA GLN A 514 22.53 11.42 -3.83
C GLN A 514 23.41 10.78 -2.77
N LYS A 515 23.43 11.29 -1.54
CA LYS A 515 24.17 10.70 -0.41
C LYS A 515 23.78 9.24 -0.20
N GLU A 516 22.48 8.93 -0.20
CA GLU A 516 21.99 7.56 -0.07
C GLU A 516 22.49 6.68 -1.22
N ARG A 517 22.45 7.18 -2.46
CA ARG A 517 22.97 6.46 -3.62
C ARG A 517 24.46 6.20 -3.51
N ASP A 518 25.24 7.20 -3.10
CA ASP A 518 26.70 7.05 -2.90
C ASP A 518 27.00 6.01 -1.82
N GLN A 519 26.24 5.99 -0.72
CA GLN A 519 26.37 4.99 0.33
C GLN A 519 26.05 3.57 -0.19
N ILE A 520 25.05 3.41 -1.04
CA ILE A 520 24.71 2.11 -1.65
C ILE A 520 25.83 1.67 -2.60
N LEU A 521 26.29 2.53 -3.50
CA LEU A 521 27.29 2.19 -4.53
C LEU A 521 28.65 1.83 -3.92
N ASN A 522 29.00 2.44 -2.78
CA ASN A 522 30.30 2.24 -2.12
C ASN A 522 30.22 1.32 -0.90
N ALA A 523 29.07 0.70 -0.63
CA ALA A 523 28.88 -0.15 0.54
C ALA A 523 29.86 -1.33 0.59
N SER A 524 30.41 -1.56 1.78
CA SER A 524 31.28 -2.67 2.16
C SER A 524 30.56 -3.67 3.08
N VAL A 525 31.18 -4.80 3.33
CA VAL A 525 30.72 -5.79 4.32
C VAL A 525 30.66 -5.18 5.72
N GLU A 526 31.63 -4.32 6.05
CA GLU A 526 31.70 -3.61 7.32
C GLU A 526 30.52 -2.67 7.53
N ASP A 527 30.07 -1.98 6.48
CA ASP A 527 28.89 -1.12 6.53
C ASP A 527 27.62 -1.94 6.84
N ILE A 528 27.51 -3.15 6.30
CA ILE A 528 26.39 -4.05 6.61
C ILE A 528 26.48 -4.54 8.05
N ARG A 529 27.66 -4.96 8.53
CA ARG A 529 27.86 -5.42 9.92
C ARG A 529 27.51 -4.34 10.95
N ALA A 530 27.80 -3.09 10.64
CA ALA A 530 27.49 -1.94 11.50
C ALA A 530 25.97 -1.75 11.72
N LEU A 531 25.12 -2.30 10.84
CA LEU A 531 23.66 -2.19 10.97
C LEU A 531 23.07 -3.07 12.07
N ALA A 532 23.83 -3.97 12.67
CA ALA A 532 23.34 -4.85 13.74
C ALA A 532 22.73 -4.06 14.91
N GLU A 533 23.36 -2.95 15.32
CA GLU A 533 22.86 -2.06 16.38
C GLU A 533 21.52 -1.42 16.03
N ILE A 534 21.32 -1.05 14.76
CA ILE A 534 20.05 -0.50 14.27
C ILE A 534 18.93 -1.54 14.41
N ILE A 535 19.20 -2.78 14.01
CA ILE A 535 18.19 -3.85 14.11
C ILE A 535 17.91 -4.21 15.57
N GLU A 536 18.90 -4.20 16.45
CA GLU A 536 18.71 -4.37 17.90
C GLU A 536 17.80 -3.28 18.46
N ALA A 537 18.01 -2.03 18.07
CA ALA A 537 17.15 -0.92 18.49
C ALA A 537 15.71 -1.07 18.01
N VAL A 538 15.50 -1.56 16.78
CA VAL A 538 14.17 -1.86 16.24
C VAL A 538 13.50 -2.98 17.03
N LEU A 539 14.19 -4.09 17.27
CA LEU A 539 13.65 -5.24 18.00
C LEU A 539 13.37 -4.93 19.48
N ALA A 540 14.21 -4.10 20.10
CA ALA A 540 14.06 -3.67 21.49
C ALA A 540 12.80 -2.84 21.77
N ALA A 541 12.17 -2.27 20.73
CA ALA A 541 10.87 -1.61 20.86
C ALA A 541 9.76 -2.62 21.23
N ASP A 542 9.93 -3.88 20.86
CA ASP A 542 9.03 -5.00 21.16
C ASP A 542 7.56 -4.65 20.86
N GLN A 543 7.33 -4.13 19.66
CA GLN A 543 6.01 -3.75 19.14
C GLN A 543 5.54 -4.82 18.17
N ILE A 544 4.59 -5.64 18.60
CA ILE A 544 4.17 -6.84 17.87
C ILE A 544 2.67 -6.77 17.58
N CYS A 545 2.32 -7.04 16.33
CA CYS A 545 0.94 -7.32 15.96
C CYS A 545 0.88 -8.58 15.10
N VAL A 546 -0.10 -9.43 15.41
CA VAL A 546 -0.32 -10.66 14.66
C VAL A 546 -1.75 -10.70 14.14
N VAL A 547 -1.89 -10.98 12.85
CA VAL A 547 -3.18 -11.33 12.23
C VAL A 547 -3.08 -12.78 11.80
N GLY A 548 -3.94 -13.67 12.31
CA GLY A 548 -3.76 -15.10 12.01
C GLY A 548 -4.83 -16.03 12.52
N SER A 549 -4.56 -17.33 12.45
CA SER A 549 -5.50 -18.37 12.85
C SER A 549 -5.87 -18.27 14.33
N GLU A 550 -7.11 -18.61 14.64
CA GLU A 550 -7.63 -18.56 16.00
C GLU A 550 -6.80 -19.38 16.99
N SER A 551 -6.37 -20.58 16.58
CA SER A 551 -5.56 -21.49 17.42
C SER A 551 -4.18 -20.89 17.73
N LYS A 552 -3.44 -20.49 16.70
CA LYS A 552 -2.06 -20.00 16.84
C LYS A 552 -1.98 -18.67 17.60
N VAL A 553 -2.91 -17.76 17.33
CA VAL A 553 -2.99 -16.49 18.08
C VAL A 553 -3.34 -16.74 19.55
N SER A 554 -4.24 -17.71 19.84
CA SER A 554 -4.58 -18.07 21.21
C SER A 554 -3.42 -18.75 21.96
N GLU A 555 -2.65 -19.62 21.28
CA GLU A 555 -1.44 -20.26 21.83
C GLU A 555 -0.32 -19.26 22.17
N ALA A 556 -0.34 -18.06 21.57
CA ALA A 556 0.63 -17.01 21.78
C ALA A 556 0.17 -15.90 22.76
N SER A 557 -0.88 -16.16 23.53
CA SER A 557 -1.42 -15.20 24.51
C SER A 557 -0.43 -14.77 25.60
N ASP A 558 0.66 -15.53 25.80
CA ASP A 558 1.76 -15.21 26.71
C ASP A 558 2.66 -14.04 26.24
N ILE A 559 2.68 -13.75 24.95
CA ILE A 559 3.48 -12.68 24.34
C ILE A 559 2.60 -11.52 23.82
N LEU A 560 1.29 -11.67 23.82
CA LEU A 560 0.34 -10.69 23.35
C LEU A 560 -0.42 -10.09 24.56
N MET A 561 -0.53 -8.77 24.61
CA MET A 561 -1.26 -8.08 25.69
C MET A 561 -2.78 -8.22 25.51
N GLU A 562 -3.23 -8.27 24.27
CA GLU A 562 -4.65 -8.39 23.92
C GLU A 562 -4.84 -9.38 22.76
N VAL A 563 -5.88 -10.19 22.85
CA VAL A 563 -6.29 -11.11 21.78
C VAL A 563 -7.76 -10.86 21.44
N LYS A 564 -8.05 -10.53 20.17
CA LYS A 564 -9.38 -10.15 19.69
C LYS A 564 -9.72 -10.88 18.39
N SER A 565 -11.00 -10.94 18.02
CA SER A 565 -11.39 -11.28 16.65
C SER A 565 -11.11 -10.08 15.74
N LEU A 566 -10.57 -10.33 14.55
CA LEU A 566 -10.36 -9.26 13.56
C LEU A 566 -11.69 -8.73 13.03
N VAL A 567 -12.61 -9.65 12.81
CA VAL A 567 -13.96 -9.41 12.31
C VAL A 567 -14.93 -10.11 13.27
N ASN A 568 -15.92 -9.37 13.72
CA ASN A 568 -16.99 -9.98 14.53
C ASN A 568 -17.93 -10.74 13.59
N CYS A 569 -18.13 -12.05 13.84
CA CYS A 569 -19.05 -12.92 13.09
C CYS A 569 -20.46 -12.80 13.64
#